data_7a9cd264cc5178b231b0398758bd00c8
#
_entry.id   7a9cd264cc5178b231b0398758bd00c8
#
_cell.length_a   1.000
_cell.length_b   1.000
_cell.length_c   1.000
_cell.angle_alpha   90.00
_cell.angle_beta   90.00
_cell.angle_gamma   90.00
#
_symmetry.space_group_name_H-M   'P 1'
#
loop_
_entity.id
_entity.type
_entity.pdbx_description
1 polymer ?
#
loop_
_entity_poly.entity_id
_entity_poly.type
_entity_poly.pdbx_seq_one_letter_code
_entity_poly.pdbx_strand_id
1 'polypeptide(L)'
;MKTIYFEKDIPRILITKFAAKHCKPILYTGLNAVKYNKNLPDPPLPAKDWVRVKNIACGVCGTDMSFFKATTGTNSAFEPIPASKRTYLGHENVGVITEVGGAVQDFKVGDRVTIRAYMAGCDTKGIKPRCSYCEAGNYNFCTNYGAPPPQSLPDTGGGFGDSFVYPARGLAHIYDELSDEQAVMVEPTCVSIHSVLCAPPQKGEKVLVMGCGTIGLGVVQAIKIVQPDCEVWVMERVKTKQDFAKRLGADHVLSGDLYEAASKATGGSPVYTGMNKNKYFFGGFDRLYDCIGGDWANTTGLRLLRAKGTYVKIGHHMRAVTFDESPVWWQELRIIGVDAHGMEEWQGRKLYTFDLAQEWIRDGIYKVEGFVTNHFKLDDYKLALKLALQNPPDVVKIVLDCNTN
;
A
#
# COMPACT_ATOMS: atom_id res chain seq x y z
N MET A 1 17.28 12.22 -16.56
CA MET A 1 15.96 11.98 -15.91
C MET A 1 15.83 12.75 -14.60
N LYS A 2 14.63 13.20 -14.30
CA LYS A 2 14.24 13.70 -12.96
C LYS A 2 13.77 12.49 -12.13
N THR A 3 14.17 12.39 -10.86
CA THR A 3 13.68 11.29 -10.02
C THR A 3 13.84 11.58 -8.53
N ILE A 4 12.96 11.00 -7.72
CA ILE A 4 12.98 11.06 -6.26
C ILE A 4 13.39 9.70 -5.72
N TYR A 5 14.36 9.69 -4.82
CA TYR A 5 14.87 8.49 -4.20
C TYR A 5 15.23 8.70 -2.73
N PHE A 6 15.17 7.65 -1.97
CA PHE A 6 15.73 7.58 -0.63
C PHE A 6 17.20 7.15 -0.74
N GLU A 7 18.10 7.93 -0.16
CA GLU A 7 19.53 7.62 -0.12
C GLU A 7 19.90 7.05 1.25
N LYS A 8 20.59 5.90 1.27
CA LYS A 8 21.05 5.27 2.50
C LYS A 8 22.26 6.04 3.06
N ASP A 9 21.98 7.21 3.58
CA ASP A 9 22.94 8.09 4.26
C ASP A 9 22.61 8.05 5.77
N ILE A 10 23.34 7.23 6.53
CA ILE A 10 23.06 6.97 7.94
C ILE A 10 23.05 8.26 8.77
N PRO A 11 24.03 9.19 8.67
CA PRO A 11 23.98 10.47 9.37
C PRO A 11 22.67 11.24 9.10
N ARG A 12 22.26 11.36 7.84
CA ARG A 12 21.03 12.07 7.45
C ARG A 12 19.77 11.37 7.98
N ILE A 13 19.73 10.04 7.91
CA ILE A 13 18.63 9.23 8.45
C ILE A 13 18.48 9.51 9.96
N LEU A 14 19.59 9.49 10.71
CA LEU A 14 19.59 9.75 12.13
C LEU A 14 19.16 11.21 12.44
N ILE A 15 19.72 12.19 11.74
CA ILE A 15 19.33 13.60 11.88
C ILE A 15 17.83 13.75 11.61
N THR A 16 17.32 13.19 10.49
CA THR A 16 15.91 13.25 10.15
C THR A 16 15.05 12.62 11.24
N LYS A 17 15.41 11.43 11.70
CA LYS A 17 14.66 10.66 12.70
C LYS A 17 14.58 11.38 14.06
N PHE A 18 15.68 11.94 14.52
CA PHE A 18 15.72 12.62 15.81
C PHE A 18 15.15 14.04 15.75
N ALA A 19 15.58 14.82 14.76
CA ALA A 19 15.18 16.21 14.67
C ALA A 19 13.71 16.38 14.24
N ALA A 20 13.15 15.51 13.41
CA ALA A 20 11.76 15.59 12.99
C ALA A 20 10.75 15.40 14.14
N LYS A 21 11.16 14.81 15.26
CA LYS A 21 10.34 14.71 16.48
C LYS A 21 10.05 16.09 17.08
N HIS A 22 10.99 17.03 16.96
CA HIS A 22 10.92 18.36 17.57
C HIS A 22 10.76 19.48 16.54
N CYS A 23 11.21 19.26 15.30
CA CYS A 23 11.22 20.25 14.22
C CYS A 23 10.78 19.61 12.90
N LYS A 24 9.47 19.47 12.67
CA LYS A 24 8.93 18.89 11.44
C LYS A 24 9.44 19.55 10.14
N PRO A 25 9.71 20.87 10.07
CA PRO A 25 10.27 21.49 8.87
C PRO A 25 11.56 20.86 8.35
N ILE A 26 12.35 20.16 9.17
CA ILE A 26 13.58 19.48 8.73
C ILE A 26 13.31 18.44 7.64
N LEU A 27 12.11 17.83 7.63
CA LEU A 27 11.71 16.86 6.61
C LEU A 27 11.76 17.44 5.20
N TYR A 28 11.61 18.75 5.05
CA TYR A 28 11.55 19.43 3.75
C TYR A 28 12.88 20.08 3.35
N THR A 29 13.91 19.92 4.16
CA THR A 29 15.25 20.48 3.88
C THR A 29 16.14 19.52 3.12
N GLY A 30 17.30 19.99 2.68
CA GLY A 30 18.34 19.14 2.08
C GLY A 30 18.97 18.13 3.05
N LEU A 31 18.64 18.19 4.36
CA LEU A 31 19.11 17.23 5.36
C LEU A 31 18.34 15.91 5.35
N ASN A 32 17.14 15.87 4.75
CA ASN A 32 16.39 14.62 4.57
C ASN A 32 17.16 13.64 3.67
N ALA A 33 17.04 12.35 4.00
CA ALA A 33 17.60 11.27 3.18
C ALA A 33 16.85 11.07 1.84
N VAL A 34 15.60 11.55 1.74
CA VAL A 34 14.88 11.61 0.46
C VAL A 34 15.41 12.78 -0.35
N LYS A 35 15.86 12.47 -1.56
CA LYS A 35 16.49 13.40 -2.51
C LYS A 35 15.66 13.50 -3.76
N TYR A 36 15.64 14.69 -4.35
CA TYR A 36 15.17 14.93 -5.70
C TYR A 36 16.36 15.35 -6.57
N ASN A 37 16.65 14.58 -7.59
CA ASN A 37 17.65 14.93 -8.58
C ASN A 37 16.96 15.23 -9.91
N LYS A 38 17.27 16.39 -10.49
CA LYS A 38 16.68 16.86 -11.75
C LYS A 38 17.50 16.49 -12.98
N ASN A 39 18.73 16.07 -12.79
CA ASN A 39 19.73 15.93 -13.85
C ASN A 39 20.53 14.61 -13.76
N LEU A 40 19.89 13.52 -13.31
CA LEU A 40 20.53 12.21 -13.45
C LEU A 40 20.61 11.84 -14.93
N PRO A 41 21.74 11.26 -15.39
CA PRO A 41 21.80 10.69 -16.73
C PRO A 41 20.70 9.64 -16.91
N ASP A 42 20.13 9.59 -18.10
CA ASP A 42 19.22 8.49 -18.45
C ASP A 42 20.05 7.20 -18.53
N PRO A 43 19.72 6.17 -17.73
CA PRO A 43 20.47 4.93 -17.74
C PRO A 43 20.21 4.18 -19.05
N PRO A 44 21.22 3.48 -19.61
CA PRO A 44 20.96 2.50 -20.66
C PRO A 44 20.10 1.36 -20.10
N LEU A 45 19.46 0.57 -20.96
CA LEU A 45 18.78 -0.64 -20.50
C LEU A 45 19.83 -1.60 -19.90
N PRO A 46 19.67 -2.02 -18.62
CA PRO A 46 20.66 -2.87 -17.95
C PRO A 46 20.80 -4.26 -18.57
N ALA A 47 19.73 -4.78 -19.20
CA ALA A 47 19.72 -6.07 -19.87
C ALA A 47 18.68 -6.09 -21.00
N LYS A 48 18.78 -7.14 -21.86
CA LYS A 48 17.90 -7.30 -23.03
C LYS A 48 16.43 -7.57 -22.67
N ASP A 49 16.11 -7.95 -21.44
CA ASP A 49 14.77 -8.21 -20.91
C ASP A 49 14.21 -7.00 -20.13
N TRP A 50 14.80 -5.82 -20.29
CA TRP A 50 14.37 -4.56 -19.68
C TRP A 50 13.68 -3.63 -20.68
N VAL A 51 12.92 -2.71 -20.15
CA VAL A 51 12.25 -1.63 -20.92
C VAL A 51 12.50 -0.29 -20.26
N ARG A 52 12.34 0.79 -21.04
CA ARG A 52 12.26 2.16 -20.53
C ARG A 52 10.80 2.61 -20.54
N VAL A 53 10.40 3.21 -19.44
CA VAL A 53 9.06 3.77 -19.26
C VAL A 53 9.15 5.27 -19.04
N LYS A 54 8.36 6.06 -19.75
CA LYS A 54 8.10 7.48 -19.48
C LYS A 54 6.86 7.54 -18.58
N ASN A 55 7.01 8.08 -17.36
CA ASN A 55 5.89 8.20 -16.44
C ASN A 55 4.91 9.30 -16.89
N ILE A 56 3.63 9.08 -16.66
CA ILE A 56 2.56 10.04 -16.77
C ILE A 56 2.26 10.61 -15.39
N ALA A 57 1.92 9.74 -14.44
CA ALA A 57 1.55 10.10 -13.09
C ALA A 57 1.88 8.98 -12.10
N CYS A 58 1.96 9.32 -10.81
CA CYS A 58 2.20 8.35 -9.74
C CYS A 58 1.53 8.77 -8.43
N GLY A 59 0.80 7.86 -7.79
CA GLY A 59 0.18 8.05 -6.48
C GLY A 59 1.19 8.06 -5.34
N VAL A 60 0.88 8.81 -4.29
CA VAL A 60 1.67 8.85 -3.05
C VAL A 60 1.13 7.81 -2.08
N CYS A 61 1.98 6.84 -1.72
CA CYS A 61 1.68 5.76 -0.78
C CYS A 61 2.18 6.05 0.65
N GLY A 62 1.56 5.40 1.63
CA GLY A 62 2.04 5.38 3.01
C GLY A 62 3.47 4.85 3.15
N THR A 63 3.88 3.93 2.28
CA THR A 63 5.25 3.40 2.21
C THR A 63 6.26 4.50 1.84
N ASP A 64 5.97 5.32 0.83
CA ASP A 64 6.81 6.47 0.46
C ASP A 64 6.95 7.45 1.62
N MET A 65 5.85 7.67 2.35
CA MET A 65 5.83 8.53 3.53
C MET A 65 6.67 7.97 4.68
N SER A 66 6.82 6.65 4.79
CA SER A 66 7.70 6.02 5.78
C SER A 66 9.17 6.29 5.49
N PHE A 67 9.59 6.24 4.23
CA PHE A 67 10.93 6.66 3.81
C PHE A 67 11.15 8.15 4.06
N PHE A 68 10.20 8.98 3.67
CA PHE A 68 10.30 10.42 3.84
C PHE A 68 10.44 10.85 5.31
N LYS A 69 9.70 10.19 6.22
CA LYS A 69 9.77 10.44 7.66
C LYS A 69 10.96 9.75 8.34
N ALA A 70 11.72 8.91 7.64
CA ALA A 70 12.74 8.04 8.20
C ALA A 70 12.20 7.21 9.40
N THR A 71 10.96 6.71 9.29
CA THR A 71 10.31 5.94 10.38
C THR A 71 10.61 4.45 10.33
N THR A 72 11.38 3.98 9.36
CA THR A 72 11.90 2.61 9.36
C THR A 72 12.66 2.35 10.67
N GLY A 73 12.18 1.36 11.43
CA GLY A 73 12.68 1.08 12.77
C GLY A 73 13.87 0.13 12.76
N THR A 74 14.75 0.29 13.72
CA THR A 74 15.60 -0.78 14.23
C THR A 74 14.71 -1.82 14.93
N ASN A 75 15.14 -3.06 15.03
CA ASN A 75 14.41 -4.18 15.64
C ASN A 75 13.15 -4.64 14.86
N SER A 76 13.11 -4.46 13.57
CA SER A 76 12.10 -5.07 12.71
C SER A 76 12.76 -6.04 11.73
N ALA A 77 11.97 -6.94 11.15
CA ALA A 77 12.46 -7.88 10.14
C ALA A 77 13.02 -7.18 8.89
N PHE A 78 12.68 -5.90 8.68
CA PHE A 78 13.19 -5.10 7.56
C PHE A 78 14.56 -4.47 7.83
N GLU A 79 15.00 -4.38 9.10
CA GLU A 79 16.26 -3.74 9.48
C GLU A 79 17.50 -4.43 8.87
N PRO A 80 17.64 -5.77 8.97
CA PRO A 80 18.80 -6.47 8.42
C PRO A 80 18.78 -6.62 6.89
N ILE A 81 17.69 -6.25 6.23
CA ILE A 81 17.60 -6.38 4.77
C ILE A 81 18.51 -5.32 4.11
N PRO A 82 19.53 -5.74 3.33
CA PRO A 82 20.42 -4.81 2.65
C PRO A 82 19.63 -3.94 1.67
N ALA A 83 19.52 -2.66 1.97
CA ALA A 83 19.01 -1.72 1.00
C ALA A 83 20.10 -1.40 -0.02
N SER A 84 19.73 -1.21 -1.29
CA SER A 84 20.60 -0.56 -2.27
C SER A 84 21.00 0.83 -1.76
N LYS A 85 22.11 1.39 -2.28
CA LYS A 85 22.52 2.76 -1.92
C LYS A 85 21.39 3.77 -2.13
N ARG A 86 20.56 3.55 -3.16
CA ARG A 86 19.37 4.34 -3.50
C ARG A 86 18.16 3.43 -3.65
N THR A 87 17.05 3.85 -3.06
CA THR A 87 15.72 3.25 -3.27
C THR A 87 14.86 4.28 -3.97
N TYR A 88 14.48 4.01 -5.21
CA TYR A 88 13.63 4.90 -6.00
C TYR A 88 12.19 4.79 -5.52
N LEU A 89 11.52 5.93 -5.30
CA LEU A 89 10.19 5.98 -4.73
C LEU A 89 9.11 6.05 -5.81
N GLY A 90 7.86 5.77 -5.37
CA GLY A 90 6.70 5.73 -6.25
C GLY A 90 6.52 4.37 -6.91
N HIS A 91 5.37 3.74 -6.69
CA HIS A 91 5.02 2.42 -7.22
C HIS A 91 3.55 2.34 -7.66
N GLU A 92 2.76 3.36 -7.40
CA GLU A 92 1.38 3.50 -7.86
C GLU A 92 1.37 4.34 -9.16
N ASN A 93 2.14 3.92 -10.18
CA ASN A 93 2.38 4.74 -11.36
C ASN A 93 1.58 4.27 -12.58
N VAL A 94 1.42 5.17 -13.53
CA VAL A 94 1.09 4.88 -14.91
C VAL A 94 2.12 5.54 -15.80
N GLY A 95 2.58 4.81 -16.83
CA GLY A 95 3.55 5.30 -17.80
C GLY A 95 3.41 4.61 -19.15
N VAL A 96 4.20 5.07 -20.13
CA VAL A 96 4.24 4.52 -21.49
C VAL A 96 5.64 4.01 -21.79
N ILE A 97 5.72 2.82 -22.38
CA ILE A 97 7.01 2.25 -22.82
C ILE A 97 7.54 3.05 -23.99
N THR A 98 8.79 3.50 -23.90
CA THR A 98 9.49 4.27 -24.94
C THR A 98 10.67 3.52 -25.57
N GLU A 99 11.16 2.47 -24.90
CA GLU A 99 12.26 1.63 -25.40
C GLU A 99 12.08 0.22 -24.89
N VAL A 100 12.35 -0.78 -25.74
CA VAL A 100 12.20 -2.20 -25.45
C VAL A 100 13.49 -2.94 -25.74
N GLY A 101 13.97 -3.72 -24.79
CA GLY A 101 15.14 -4.57 -24.94
C GLY A 101 14.87 -5.79 -25.85
N GLY A 102 15.87 -6.24 -26.59
CA GLY A 102 15.70 -7.23 -27.66
C GLY A 102 15.26 -8.64 -27.24
N ALA A 103 15.12 -8.92 -25.93
CA ALA A 103 14.59 -10.19 -25.44
C ALA A 103 13.14 -10.07 -24.86
N VAL A 104 12.57 -8.89 -24.88
CA VAL A 104 11.19 -8.66 -24.42
C VAL A 104 10.20 -9.11 -25.50
N GLN A 105 9.23 -9.90 -25.14
CA GLN A 105 8.21 -10.45 -26.08
C GLN A 105 6.81 -9.92 -25.78
N ASP A 106 6.52 -9.62 -24.51
CA ASP A 106 5.15 -9.33 -24.05
C ASP A 106 4.81 -7.82 -24.09
N PHE A 107 5.78 -6.96 -24.44
CA PHE A 107 5.62 -5.52 -24.47
C PHE A 107 6.22 -4.88 -25.72
N LYS A 108 5.65 -3.75 -26.15
CA LYS A 108 6.12 -2.92 -27.27
C LYS A 108 6.13 -1.44 -26.89
N VAL A 109 6.84 -0.64 -27.66
CA VAL A 109 6.81 0.83 -27.56
C VAL A 109 5.35 1.33 -27.75
N GLY A 110 4.92 2.21 -26.86
CA GLY A 110 3.56 2.74 -26.82
C GLY A 110 2.64 2.03 -25.81
N ASP A 111 2.99 0.86 -25.31
CA ASP A 111 2.16 0.17 -24.31
C ASP A 111 2.11 0.97 -23.00
N ARG A 112 0.90 1.08 -22.42
CA ARG A 112 0.68 1.67 -21.11
C ARG A 112 0.94 0.64 -20.03
N VAL A 113 1.72 1.00 -19.00
CA VAL A 113 2.17 0.06 -17.97
C VAL A 113 2.22 0.69 -16.58
N THR A 114 2.18 -0.18 -15.57
CA THR A 114 2.45 0.13 -14.17
C THR A 114 3.45 -0.84 -13.58
N ILE A 115 4.13 -0.43 -12.50
CA ILE A 115 5.02 -1.30 -11.74
C ILE A 115 4.19 -2.33 -10.95
N ARG A 116 4.46 -3.62 -11.18
CA ARG A 116 3.83 -4.74 -10.48
C ARG A 116 4.71 -5.34 -9.39
N ALA A 117 6.02 -5.31 -9.56
CA ALA A 117 6.99 -5.95 -8.65
C ALA A 117 7.86 -4.90 -7.95
N TYR A 118 7.23 -4.05 -7.10
CA TYR A 118 7.95 -2.99 -6.41
C TYR A 118 8.92 -3.55 -5.35
N MET A 119 10.18 -3.09 -5.39
CA MET A 119 11.27 -3.43 -4.47
C MET A 119 11.64 -4.92 -4.37
N ALA A 120 10.94 -5.83 -5.03
CA ALA A 120 11.10 -7.27 -4.88
C ALA A 120 11.32 -7.95 -6.23
N GLY A 121 11.95 -9.12 -6.19
CA GLY A 121 12.10 -9.99 -7.34
C GLY A 121 13.54 -10.19 -7.78
N CYS A 122 13.80 -11.39 -8.28
CA CYS A 122 15.10 -11.73 -8.87
C CYS A 122 15.41 -10.87 -10.09
N ASP A 123 14.39 -10.55 -10.89
CA ASP A 123 14.54 -9.81 -12.14
C ASP A 123 15.01 -8.37 -11.91
N THR A 124 14.48 -7.68 -10.90
CA THR A 124 14.89 -6.31 -10.55
C THR A 124 16.35 -6.21 -10.11
N LYS A 125 16.94 -7.33 -9.70
CA LYS A 125 18.34 -7.44 -9.26
C LYS A 125 19.24 -8.15 -10.26
N GLY A 126 18.69 -8.66 -11.36
CA GLY A 126 19.43 -9.45 -12.35
C GLY A 126 19.90 -10.81 -11.81
N ILE A 127 19.25 -11.37 -10.79
CA ILE A 127 19.62 -12.68 -10.22
C ILE A 127 19.05 -13.80 -11.07
N LYS A 128 19.92 -14.70 -11.51
CA LYS A 128 19.57 -15.92 -12.28
C LYS A 128 20.30 -17.13 -11.70
N PRO A 129 19.65 -18.33 -11.62
CA PRO A 129 18.24 -18.55 -11.93
C PRO A 129 17.28 -17.85 -10.95
N ARG A 130 16.04 -17.61 -11.36
CA ARG A 130 15.01 -17.07 -10.47
C ARG A 130 14.70 -18.04 -9.35
N CYS A 131 14.30 -17.53 -8.19
CA CYS A 131 13.70 -18.38 -7.16
C CYS A 131 12.30 -18.85 -7.58
N SER A 132 11.78 -19.90 -6.93
CA SER A 132 10.48 -20.48 -7.25
C SER A 132 9.31 -19.48 -7.16
N TYR A 133 9.35 -18.56 -6.22
CA TYR A 133 8.33 -17.52 -6.09
C TYR A 133 8.34 -16.54 -7.26
N CYS A 134 9.53 -16.04 -7.65
CA CYS A 134 9.64 -15.15 -8.82
C CYS A 134 9.28 -15.86 -10.13
N GLU A 135 9.62 -17.13 -10.26
CA GLU A 135 9.25 -17.93 -11.44
C GLU A 135 7.71 -18.08 -11.53
N ALA A 136 7.04 -18.26 -10.41
CA ALA A 136 5.58 -18.32 -10.30
C ALA A 136 4.87 -16.95 -10.36
N GLY A 137 5.61 -15.83 -10.47
CA GLY A 137 5.04 -14.47 -10.49
C GLY A 137 4.73 -13.88 -9.11
N ASN A 138 5.05 -14.57 -8.01
CA ASN A 138 4.84 -14.10 -6.63
C ASN A 138 6.06 -13.33 -6.13
N TYR A 139 6.33 -12.18 -6.71
CA TYR A 139 7.53 -11.39 -6.48
C TYR A 139 7.72 -10.94 -5.03
N ASN A 140 6.61 -10.66 -4.31
CA ASN A 140 6.62 -10.22 -2.92
C ASN A 140 7.26 -11.25 -1.97
N PHE A 141 7.24 -12.53 -2.36
CA PHE A 141 7.83 -13.63 -1.57
C PHE A 141 9.22 -14.05 -2.06
N CYS A 142 9.89 -13.20 -2.82
CA CYS A 142 11.22 -13.49 -3.35
C CYS A 142 12.21 -13.89 -2.25
N THR A 143 12.78 -15.09 -2.33
CA THR A 143 13.78 -15.56 -1.36
C THR A 143 15.11 -14.81 -1.45
N ASN A 144 15.34 -14.09 -2.55
CA ASN A 144 16.49 -13.24 -2.76
C ASN A 144 16.21 -11.76 -2.45
N TYR A 145 15.14 -11.47 -1.69
CA TYR A 145 14.73 -10.10 -1.38
C TYR A 145 15.88 -9.25 -0.80
N GLY A 146 16.62 -9.80 0.18
CA GLY A 146 17.77 -9.15 0.81
C GLY A 146 19.10 -9.32 0.08
N ALA A 147 19.18 -10.14 -0.96
CA ALA A 147 20.44 -10.39 -1.66
C ALA A 147 20.91 -9.15 -2.48
N PRO A 148 22.21 -8.85 -2.50
CA PRO A 148 22.75 -7.83 -3.39
C PRO A 148 22.61 -8.29 -4.84
N PRO A 149 22.49 -7.34 -5.81
CA PRO A 149 22.55 -7.68 -7.21
C PRO A 149 23.93 -8.25 -7.56
N PRO A 150 24.03 -9.25 -8.47
CA PRO A 150 25.29 -9.84 -8.90
C PRO A 150 26.24 -8.83 -9.57
N GLN A 151 25.66 -7.82 -10.20
CA GLN A 151 26.37 -6.72 -10.84
C GLN A 151 25.79 -5.39 -10.36
N SER A 152 26.62 -4.34 -10.34
CA SER A 152 26.15 -3.00 -10.04
C SER A 152 25.13 -2.57 -11.09
N LEU A 153 23.91 -2.31 -10.66
CA LEU A 153 22.88 -1.73 -11.51
C LEU A 153 23.08 -0.21 -11.62
N PRO A 154 22.78 0.39 -12.77
CA PRO A 154 22.75 1.84 -12.92
C PRO A 154 21.63 2.46 -12.09
N ASP A 155 21.56 3.77 -12.06
CA ASP A 155 20.44 4.50 -11.50
C ASP A 155 19.19 4.25 -12.35
N THR A 156 18.26 3.43 -11.86
CA THR A 156 17.11 2.95 -12.66
C THR A 156 15.96 3.94 -12.75
N GLY A 157 15.84 4.85 -11.77
CA GLY A 157 14.62 5.66 -11.60
C GLY A 157 13.49 4.86 -10.94
N GLY A 158 12.32 5.49 -10.81
CA GLY A 158 11.11 4.91 -10.24
C GLY A 158 9.87 5.71 -10.61
N GLY A 159 8.71 5.39 -10.01
CA GLY A 159 7.44 6.06 -10.30
C GLY A 159 7.44 7.55 -10.00
N PHE A 160 8.20 8.00 -8.98
CA PHE A 160 8.41 9.43 -8.72
C PHE A 160 9.57 9.97 -9.56
N GLY A 161 9.42 9.90 -10.86
CA GLY A 161 10.36 10.40 -11.85
C GLY A 161 9.68 10.67 -13.19
N ASP A 162 10.38 11.34 -14.10
CA ASP A 162 9.89 11.54 -15.46
C ASP A 162 10.04 10.27 -16.32
N SER A 163 11.03 9.44 -15.98
CA SER A 163 11.28 8.14 -16.64
C SER A 163 11.98 7.17 -15.69
N PHE A 164 11.93 5.88 -16.05
CA PHE A 164 12.69 4.83 -15.37
C PHE A 164 12.93 3.66 -16.33
N VAL A 165 13.90 2.79 -15.97
CA VAL A 165 14.13 1.50 -16.64
C VAL A 165 13.76 0.37 -15.69
N TYR A 166 13.10 -0.67 -16.21
CA TYR A 166 12.60 -1.77 -15.39
C TYR A 166 12.60 -3.11 -16.15
N PRO A 167 12.79 -4.25 -15.47
CA PRO A 167 12.60 -5.55 -16.12
C PRO A 167 11.13 -5.71 -16.56
N ALA A 168 10.91 -6.12 -17.80
CA ALA A 168 9.58 -6.24 -18.38
C ALA A 168 8.64 -7.09 -17.54
N ARG A 169 9.10 -8.21 -16.99
CA ARG A 169 8.31 -9.08 -16.10
C ARG A 169 7.84 -8.41 -14.80
N GLY A 170 8.47 -7.33 -14.39
CA GLY A 170 8.09 -6.53 -13.22
C GLY A 170 6.99 -5.51 -13.50
N LEU A 171 6.49 -5.43 -14.73
CA LEU A 171 5.43 -4.53 -15.15
C LEU A 171 4.11 -5.28 -15.38
N ALA A 172 3.02 -4.57 -15.31
CA ALA A 172 1.70 -4.99 -15.78
C ALA A 172 1.20 -4.02 -16.86
N HIS A 173 0.50 -4.54 -17.87
CA HIS A 173 -0.22 -3.70 -18.82
C HIS A 173 -1.31 -2.92 -18.11
N ILE A 174 -1.56 -1.71 -18.57
CA ILE A 174 -2.74 -0.92 -18.23
C ILE A 174 -3.69 -0.95 -19.42
N TYR A 175 -4.94 -1.34 -19.19
CA TYR A 175 -5.98 -1.41 -20.21
C TYR A 175 -6.22 -0.04 -20.84
N ASP A 176 -6.38 0.00 -22.15
CA ASP A 176 -6.53 1.26 -22.90
C ASP A 176 -7.81 2.00 -22.53
N GLU A 177 -8.84 1.28 -22.07
CA GLU A 177 -10.13 1.84 -21.63
C GLU A 177 -10.04 2.63 -20.31
N LEU A 178 -8.99 2.41 -19.51
CA LEU A 178 -8.81 3.14 -18.25
C LEU A 178 -8.20 4.51 -18.50
N SER A 179 -8.76 5.54 -17.90
CA SER A 179 -8.12 6.87 -17.83
C SER A 179 -6.82 6.79 -17.02
N ASP A 180 -5.96 7.81 -17.13
CA ASP A 180 -4.71 7.84 -16.34
C ASP A 180 -4.99 7.95 -14.84
N GLU A 181 -6.05 8.65 -14.44
CA GLU A 181 -6.49 8.70 -13.04
C GLU A 181 -6.97 7.35 -12.52
N GLN A 182 -7.73 6.60 -13.33
CA GLN A 182 -8.11 5.22 -13.01
C GLN A 182 -6.88 4.29 -12.97
N ALA A 183 -5.94 4.46 -13.89
CA ALA A 183 -4.72 3.66 -13.96
C ALA A 183 -3.81 3.82 -12.74
N VAL A 184 -3.67 5.05 -12.21
CA VAL A 184 -2.93 5.31 -10.95
C VAL A 184 -3.59 4.60 -9.76
N MET A 185 -4.90 4.37 -9.80
CA MET A 185 -5.62 3.67 -8.75
C MET A 185 -5.57 2.14 -8.85
N VAL A 186 -4.99 1.57 -9.92
CA VAL A 186 -4.93 0.10 -10.10
C VAL A 186 -4.15 -0.57 -8.97
N GLU A 187 -2.94 -0.09 -8.65
CA GLU A 187 -2.11 -0.73 -7.60
C GLU A 187 -2.79 -0.68 -6.21
N PRO A 188 -3.27 0.47 -5.69
CA PRO A 188 -3.95 0.47 -4.39
C PRO A 188 -5.28 -0.30 -4.40
N THR A 189 -5.95 -0.43 -5.55
CA THR A 189 -7.10 -1.31 -5.71
C THR A 189 -6.70 -2.78 -5.58
N CYS A 190 -5.55 -3.18 -6.14
CA CYS A 190 -5.02 -4.53 -5.95
C CYS A 190 -4.82 -4.85 -4.47
N VAL A 191 -4.22 -3.95 -3.69
CA VAL A 191 -4.04 -4.14 -2.24
C VAL A 191 -5.37 -4.40 -1.54
N SER A 192 -6.40 -3.62 -1.89
CA SER A 192 -7.74 -3.75 -1.31
C SER A 192 -8.42 -5.07 -1.66
N ILE A 193 -8.39 -5.47 -2.93
CA ILE A 193 -8.97 -6.71 -3.44
C ILE A 193 -8.26 -7.92 -2.83
N HIS A 194 -6.92 -7.97 -2.92
CA HIS A 194 -6.11 -9.06 -2.38
C HIS A 194 -6.36 -9.27 -0.89
N SER A 195 -6.46 -8.16 -0.12
CA SER A 195 -6.72 -8.23 1.31
C SER A 195 -8.04 -8.93 1.65
N VAL A 196 -9.06 -8.70 0.83
CA VAL A 196 -10.37 -9.34 1.04
C VAL A 196 -10.36 -10.78 0.54
N LEU A 197 -9.72 -11.07 -0.60
CA LEU A 197 -9.65 -12.43 -1.14
C LEU A 197 -8.78 -13.37 -0.30
N CYS A 198 -7.72 -12.87 0.35
CA CYS A 198 -6.93 -13.67 1.29
C CYS A 198 -7.71 -14.10 2.54
N ALA A 199 -8.74 -13.35 2.92
CA ALA A 199 -9.53 -13.61 4.11
C ALA A 199 -10.99 -13.18 3.86
N PRO A 200 -11.72 -13.83 2.93
CA PRO A 200 -13.05 -13.38 2.53
C PRO A 200 -14.05 -13.51 3.68
N PRO A 201 -14.93 -12.51 3.87
CA PRO A 201 -15.98 -12.60 4.88
C PRO A 201 -17.02 -13.64 4.48
N GLN A 202 -17.71 -14.17 5.47
CA GLN A 202 -18.79 -15.13 5.26
C GLN A 202 -20.15 -14.41 5.26
N LYS A 203 -21.15 -15.05 4.66
CA LYS A 203 -22.54 -14.54 4.68
C LYS A 203 -23.02 -14.30 6.11
N GLY A 204 -23.55 -13.10 6.35
CA GLY A 204 -24.09 -12.69 7.65
C GLY A 204 -23.06 -12.25 8.68
N GLU A 205 -21.75 -12.29 8.36
CA GLU A 205 -20.72 -11.76 9.26
C GLU A 205 -20.89 -10.24 9.47
N LYS A 206 -20.61 -9.79 10.69
CA LYS A 206 -20.39 -8.38 11.03
C LYS A 206 -18.89 -8.09 10.89
N VAL A 207 -18.57 -7.24 9.93
CA VAL A 207 -17.19 -6.94 9.53
C VAL A 207 -16.85 -5.51 9.90
N LEU A 208 -15.70 -5.29 10.56
CA LEU A 208 -15.17 -3.97 10.88
C LEU A 208 -13.98 -3.62 9.99
N VAL A 209 -14.04 -2.49 9.32
CA VAL A 209 -12.88 -1.88 8.61
C VAL A 209 -12.35 -0.73 9.46
N MET A 210 -11.11 -0.84 9.90
CA MET A 210 -10.43 0.20 10.69
C MET A 210 -9.64 1.15 9.78
N GLY A 211 -10.10 2.41 9.72
CA GLY A 211 -9.50 3.48 8.90
C GLY A 211 -10.05 3.53 7.49
N CYS A 212 -10.52 4.72 7.08
CA CYS A 212 -11.07 5.00 5.75
C CYS A 212 -10.12 5.91 4.93
N GLY A 213 -8.83 5.55 4.87
CA GLY A 213 -7.92 6.04 3.84
C GLY A 213 -8.15 5.31 2.51
N THR A 214 -7.30 5.52 1.53
CA THR A 214 -7.39 4.89 0.19
C THR A 214 -7.66 3.38 0.28
N ILE A 215 -6.86 2.67 1.07
CA ILE A 215 -6.98 1.20 1.19
C ILE A 215 -8.29 0.82 1.92
N GLY A 216 -8.61 1.47 3.06
CA GLY A 216 -9.81 1.10 3.81
C GLY A 216 -11.12 1.37 3.06
N LEU A 217 -11.20 2.48 2.31
CA LEU A 217 -12.32 2.75 1.40
C LEU A 217 -12.43 1.68 0.31
N GLY A 218 -11.28 1.25 -0.24
CA GLY A 218 -11.23 0.17 -1.20
C GLY A 218 -11.65 -1.18 -0.62
N VAL A 219 -11.21 -1.51 0.59
CA VAL A 219 -11.59 -2.73 1.30
C VAL A 219 -13.10 -2.79 1.53
N VAL A 220 -13.76 -1.67 1.88
CA VAL A 220 -15.22 -1.60 2.00
C VAL A 220 -15.91 -2.06 0.71
N GLN A 221 -15.48 -1.55 -0.45
CA GLN A 221 -16.03 -1.98 -1.74
C GLN A 221 -15.75 -3.44 -2.03
N ALA A 222 -14.50 -3.87 -1.88
CA ALA A 222 -14.10 -5.24 -2.15
C ALA A 222 -14.89 -6.24 -1.29
N ILE A 223 -15.17 -5.92 -0.02
CA ILE A 223 -16.02 -6.74 0.85
C ILE A 223 -17.42 -6.88 0.24
N LYS A 224 -18.06 -5.78 -0.17
CA LYS A 224 -19.42 -5.81 -0.73
C LYS A 224 -19.52 -6.50 -2.10
N ILE A 225 -18.43 -6.50 -2.87
CA ILE A 225 -18.34 -7.23 -4.14
C ILE A 225 -18.19 -8.73 -3.87
N VAL A 226 -17.32 -9.12 -2.94
CA VAL A 226 -17.01 -10.52 -2.64
C VAL A 226 -18.14 -11.18 -1.85
N GLN A 227 -18.72 -10.46 -0.86
CA GLN A 227 -19.79 -10.95 0.00
C GLN A 227 -20.79 -9.83 0.34
N PRO A 228 -21.80 -9.59 -0.52
CA PRO A 228 -22.78 -8.52 -0.33
C PRO A 228 -23.65 -8.71 0.91
N ASP A 229 -23.83 -9.95 1.37
CA ASP A 229 -24.72 -10.29 2.49
C ASP A 229 -24.07 -10.15 3.87
N CYS A 230 -22.86 -9.55 3.98
CA CYS A 230 -22.26 -9.21 5.25
C CYS A 230 -22.58 -7.76 5.67
N GLU A 231 -22.57 -7.48 6.96
CA GLU A 231 -22.81 -6.16 7.54
C GLU A 231 -21.46 -5.44 7.76
N VAL A 232 -21.21 -4.37 7.00
CA VAL A 232 -19.93 -3.65 7.00
C VAL A 232 -19.99 -2.42 7.89
N TRP A 233 -19.19 -2.43 8.92
CA TRP A 233 -18.93 -1.33 9.83
C TRP A 233 -17.59 -0.66 9.51
N VAL A 234 -17.52 0.66 9.63
CA VAL A 234 -16.25 1.40 9.49
C VAL A 234 -15.94 2.15 10.78
N MET A 235 -14.67 2.15 11.16
CA MET A 235 -14.13 2.98 12.23
C MET A 235 -13.30 4.10 11.61
N GLU A 236 -13.86 5.31 11.59
CA GLU A 236 -13.23 6.50 11.03
C GLU A 236 -13.71 7.74 11.83
N ARG A 237 -12.80 8.68 12.07
CA ARG A 237 -13.13 9.92 12.82
C ARG A 237 -13.55 11.07 11.91
N VAL A 238 -13.12 11.04 10.67
CA VAL A 238 -13.33 12.12 9.70
C VAL A 238 -14.67 11.95 8.98
N LYS A 239 -15.58 12.89 9.17
CA LYS A 239 -16.96 12.81 8.65
C LYS A 239 -17.02 12.64 7.12
N THR A 240 -16.22 13.38 6.38
CA THR A 240 -16.17 13.27 4.89
C THR A 240 -15.76 11.87 4.44
N LYS A 241 -14.80 11.23 5.13
CA LYS A 241 -14.38 9.86 4.86
C LYS A 241 -15.42 8.82 5.30
N GLN A 242 -16.17 9.07 6.39
CA GLN A 242 -17.32 8.24 6.76
C GLN A 242 -18.40 8.26 5.68
N ASP A 243 -18.73 9.44 5.17
CA ASP A 243 -19.74 9.60 4.13
C ASP A 243 -19.27 8.97 2.80
N PHE A 244 -17.99 9.04 2.51
CA PHE A 244 -17.42 8.33 1.36
C PHE A 244 -17.52 6.81 1.54
N ALA A 245 -17.13 6.27 2.70
CA ALA A 245 -17.28 4.84 2.99
C ALA A 245 -18.73 4.36 2.84
N LYS A 246 -19.70 5.13 3.29
CA LYS A 246 -21.14 4.81 3.10
C LYS A 246 -21.54 4.76 1.62
N ARG A 247 -21.08 5.70 0.80
CA ARG A 247 -21.32 5.66 -0.66
C ARG A 247 -20.73 4.42 -1.33
N LEU A 248 -19.66 3.87 -0.75
CA LEU A 248 -18.95 2.68 -1.23
C LEU A 248 -19.48 1.37 -0.65
N GLY A 249 -20.51 1.42 0.23
CA GLY A 249 -21.20 0.24 0.73
C GLY A 249 -21.01 -0.05 2.21
N ALA A 250 -20.41 0.84 3.00
CA ALA A 250 -20.43 0.69 4.47
C ALA A 250 -21.86 0.89 5.00
N ASP A 251 -22.35 -0.09 5.76
CA ASP A 251 -23.70 -0.04 6.34
C ASP A 251 -23.73 0.91 7.55
N HIS A 252 -22.66 0.88 8.36
CA HIS A 252 -22.60 1.60 9.64
C HIS A 252 -21.25 2.25 9.89
N VAL A 253 -21.28 3.25 10.79
CA VAL A 253 -20.06 3.90 11.33
C VAL A 253 -20.01 3.65 12.83
N LEU A 254 -18.90 3.08 13.29
CA LEU A 254 -18.61 2.92 14.70
C LEU A 254 -18.11 4.26 15.25
N SER A 255 -18.88 4.87 16.15
CA SER A 255 -18.62 6.21 16.71
C SER A 255 -18.81 6.25 18.21
N GLY A 256 -18.21 7.25 18.88
CA GLY A 256 -18.24 7.40 20.32
C GLY A 256 -17.16 6.57 21.02
N ASP A 257 -17.49 6.04 22.21
CA ASP A 257 -16.61 5.10 22.90
C ASP A 257 -16.59 3.78 22.12
N LEU A 258 -15.43 3.40 21.63
CA LEU A 258 -15.28 2.26 20.68
C LEU A 258 -15.76 0.93 21.28
N TYR A 259 -15.50 0.70 22.58
CA TYR A 259 -15.88 -0.56 23.23
C TYR A 259 -17.39 -0.64 23.48
N GLU A 260 -17.98 0.46 23.96
CA GLU A 260 -19.43 0.54 24.16
C GLU A 260 -20.18 0.44 22.83
N ALA A 261 -19.70 1.16 21.81
CA ALA A 261 -20.29 1.12 20.48
C ALA A 261 -20.18 -0.26 19.84
N ALA A 262 -19.02 -0.93 19.94
CA ALA A 262 -18.81 -2.26 19.39
C ALA A 262 -19.64 -3.32 20.14
N SER A 263 -19.68 -3.27 21.49
CA SER A 263 -20.53 -4.15 22.28
C SER A 263 -22.00 -4.03 21.85
N LYS A 264 -22.51 -2.81 21.75
CA LYS A 264 -23.90 -2.56 21.31
C LYS A 264 -24.15 -3.05 19.88
N ALA A 265 -23.22 -2.76 18.96
CA ALA A 265 -23.34 -3.14 17.55
C ALA A 265 -23.39 -4.65 17.34
N THR A 266 -22.67 -5.39 18.16
CA THR A 266 -22.50 -6.85 18.01
C THR A 266 -23.36 -7.67 18.99
N GLY A 267 -24.11 -7.02 19.89
CA GLY A 267 -24.86 -7.71 20.95
C GLY A 267 -23.93 -8.35 21.98
N GLY A 268 -22.79 -7.73 22.25
CA GLY A 268 -21.81 -8.20 23.21
C GLY A 268 -22.18 -7.96 24.67
N SER A 269 -21.32 -8.38 25.60
CA SER A 269 -21.47 -8.14 27.03
C SER A 269 -21.38 -6.66 27.39
N PRO A 270 -21.78 -6.23 28.58
CA PRO A 270 -21.39 -4.93 29.12
C PRO A 270 -19.86 -4.74 29.06
N VAL A 271 -19.42 -3.49 28.93
CA VAL A 271 -18.00 -3.16 28.94
C VAL A 271 -17.44 -3.19 30.36
N TYR A 272 -16.43 -3.96 30.56
CA TYR A 272 -15.68 -4.04 31.81
C TYR A 272 -14.52 -3.05 31.77
N THR A 273 -14.39 -2.24 32.82
CA THR A 273 -13.29 -1.28 32.94
C THR A 273 -12.39 -1.68 34.13
N GLY A 274 -11.18 -2.05 33.82
CA GLY A 274 -10.17 -2.40 34.80
C GLY A 274 -9.33 -1.19 35.25
N MET A 275 -8.26 -1.48 35.98
CA MET A 275 -7.26 -0.45 36.34
C MET A 275 -6.71 0.25 35.09
N ASN A 276 -6.27 1.50 35.27
CA ASN A 276 -5.73 2.33 34.19
C ASN A 276 -6.68 2.56 33.00
N LYS A 277 -8.01 2.51 33.25
CA LYS A 277 -9.05 2.66 32.22
C LYS A 277 -8.96 1.61 31.11
N ASN A 278 -8.36 0.46 31.40
CA ASN A 278 -8.28 -0.67 30.48
C ASN A 278 -9.69 -1.24 30.27
N LYS A 279 -10.20 -1.20 29.04
CA LYS A 279 -11.54 -1.65 28.68
C LYS A 279 -11.52 -2.96 27.94
N TYR A 280 -12.52 -3.79 28.20
CA TYR A 280 -12.77 -5.03 27.49
C TYR A 280 -14.26 -5.40 27.51
N PHE A 281 -14.72 -6.19 26.53
CA PHE A 281 -16.05 -6.79 26.51
C PHE A 281 -15.99 -8.14 25.78
N PHE A 282 -16.97 -8.99 25.99
CA PHE A 282 -17.11 -10.26 25.30
C PHE A 282 -18.15 -10.15 24.19
N GLY A 283 -17.90 -10.75 23.06
CA GLY A 283 -18.57 -10.53 21.81
C GLY A 283 -17.69 -9.74 20.87
N GLY A 284 -18.24 -9.03 19.93
CA GLY A 284 -17.47 -8.25 18.98
C GLY A 284 -17.70 -8.69 17.54
N PHE A 285 -16.91 -8.15 16.64
CA PHE A 285 -17.00 -8.40 15.20
C PHE A 285 -16.46 -9.80 14.83
N ASP A 286 -17.03 -10.40 13.79
CA ASP A 286 -16.57 -11.67 13.24
C ASP A 286 -15.20 -11.54 12.59
N ARG A 287 -15.00 -10.41 11.90
CA ARG A 287 -13.81 -10.11 11.12
C ARG A 287 -13.46 -8.63 11.21
N LEU A 288 -12.16 -8.34 11.21
CA LEU A 288 -11.65 -6.97 11.22
C LEU A 288 -10.53 -6.83 10.19
N TYR A 289 -10.65 -5.82 9.33
CA TYR A 289 -9.60 -5.42 8.39
C TYR A 289 -8.91 -4.17 8.94
N ASP A 290 -7.65 -4.33 9.39
CA ASP A 290 -6.84 -3.22 9.90
C ASP A 290 -6.10 -2.53 8.75
N CYS A 291 -6.59 -1.36 8.35
CA CYS A 291 -5.97 -0.49 7.35
C CYS A 291 -5.16 0.67 7.98
N ILE A 292 -4.96 0.66 9.30
CA ILE A 292 -4.22 1.69 10.05
C ILE A 292 -2.82 1.20 10.43
N GLY A 293 -2.77 0.07 11.14
CA GLY A 293 -1.54 -0.49 11.70
C GLY A 293 -1.03 0.19 12.97
N GLY A 294 0.06 -0.35 13.50
CA GLY A 294 0.74 0.17 14.69
C GLY A 294 0.18 -0.32 16.03
N ASP A 295 0.78 0.17 17.10
CA ASP A 295 0.57 -0.36 18.45
C ASP A 295 -0.91 -0.25 18.90
N TRP A 296 -1.50 0.91 18.69
CA TRP A 296 -2.88 1.19 19.08
C TRP A 296 -3.89 0.39 18.26
N ALA A 297 -3.72 0.33 16.93
CA ALA A 297 -4.65 -0.36 16.05
C ALA A 297 -4.64 -1.87 16.33
N ASN A 298 -3.46 -2.46 16.52
CA ASN A 298 -3.34 -3.87 16.86
C ASN A 298 -4.01 -4.18 18.21
N THR A 299 -3.68 -3.43 19.28
CA THR A 299 -4.28 -3.64 20.61
C THR A 299 -5.79 -3.45 20.59
N THR A 300 -6.27 -2.36 20.00
CA THR A 300 -7.70 -2.06 19.94
C THR A 300 -8.45 -3.06 19.08
N GLY A 301 -7.95 -3.32 17.87
CA GLY A 301 -8.63 -4.20 16.91
C GLY A 301 -8.79 -5.63 17.40
N LEU A 302 -7.76 -6.19 18.06
CA LEU A 302 -7.85 -7.53 18.63
C LEU A 302 -8.93 -7.63 19.72
N ARG A 303 -9.13 -6.55 20.50
CA ARG A 303 -10.14 -6.48 21.55
C ARG A 303 -11.58 -6.25 21.05
N LEU A 304 -11.74 -5.85 19.79
CA LEU A 304 -13.05 -5.64 19.16
C LEU A 304 -13.58 -6.88 18.44
N LEU A 305 -12.82 -7.98 18.42
CA LEU A 305 -13.23 -9.25 17.82
C LEU A 305 -13.92 -10.16 18.82
N ARG A 306 -14.91 -10.92 18.35
CA ARG A 306 -15.48 -12.03 19.10
C ARG A 306 -14.53 -13.22 19.18
N ALA A 307 -14.83 -14.17 20.06
CA ALA A 307 -14.12 -15.45 20.09
C ALA A 307 -14.08 -16.10 18.70
N LYS A 308 -12.91 -16.63 18.32
CA LYS A 308 -12.61 -17.24 17.01
C LYS A 308 -12.71 -16.28 15.84
N GLY A 309 -12.77 -14.96 16.11
CA GLY A 309 -12.78 -13.92 15.08
C GLY A 309 -11.45 -13.84 14.31
N THR A 310 -11.50 -13.16 13.18
CA THR A 310 -10.33 -13.01 12.29
C THR A 310 -9.88 -11.56 12.20
N TYR A 311 -8.61 -11.32 12.51
CA TYR A 311 -7.91 -10.05 12.31
C TYR A 311 -7.11 -10.10 11.03
N VAL A 312 -7.43 -9.25 10.04
CA VAL A 312 -6.71 -9.15 8.76
C VAL A 312 -5.78 -7.95 8.83
N LYS A 313 -4.47 -8.23 8.80
CA LYS A 313 -3.42 -7.22 8.94
C LYS A 313 -2.99 -6.70 7.59
N ILE A 314 -3.42 -5.49 7.24
CA ILE A 314 -3.11 -4.79 5.99
C ILE A 314 -2.19 -3.59 6.29
N GLY A 315 -2.68 -2.69 7.16
CA GLY A 315 -1.91 -1.53 7.60
C GLY A 315 -0.67 -1.96 8.38
N HIS A 316 0.50 -1.50 7.98
CA HIS A 316 1.73 -1.83 8.68
C HIS A 316 2.63 -0.60 8.86
N HIS A 317 3.54 -0.70 9.79
CA HIS A 317 4.64 0.22 9.97
C HIS A 317 5.96 -0.53 9.79
N MET A 318 6.89 0.04 9.04
CA MET A 318 8.23 -0.58 8.82
C MET A 318 9.09 -0.50 10.10
N ARG A 319 8.49 -0.85 11.24
CA ARG A 319 9.13 -0.91 12.56
C ARG A 319 8.48 -1.97 13.43
N ALA A 320 9.18 -2.44 14.45
CA ALA A 320 8.57 -3.26 15.48
C ALA A 320 7.44 -2.48 16.19
N VAL A 321 6.37 -3.18 16.54
CA VAL A 321 5.20 -2.65 17.24
C VAL A 321 4.95 -3.45 18.51
N THR A 322 4.39 -2.78 19.53
CA THR A 322 3.99 -3.41 20.79
C THR A 322 2.48 -3.44 20.89
N PHE A 323 1.91 -4.57 21.23
CA PHE A 323 0.46 -4.72 21.41
C PHE A 323 0.13 -5.82 22.43
N ASP A 324 -1.08 -5.77 22.95
CA ASP A 324 -1.61 -6.78 23.85
C ASP A 324 -2.10 -8.00 23.04
N GLU A 325 -1.39 -9.12 23.16
CA GLU A 325 -1.75 -10.37 22.48
C GLU A 325 -2.74 -11.26 23.27
N SER A 326 -3.08 -10.87 24.50
CA SER A 326 -3.96 -11.69 25.37
C SER A 326 -5.25 -12.13 24.67
N PRO A 327 -5.93 -11.26 23.88
CA PRO A 327 -7.12 -11.69 23.14
C PRO A 327 -6.85 -12.78 22.10
N VAL A 328 -5.66 -12.82 21.51
CA VAL A 328 -5.30 -13.85 20.52
C VAL A 328 -5.34 -15.22 21.17
N TRP A 329 -4.69 -15.37 22.34
CA TRP A 329 -4.68 -16.61 23.09
C TRP A 329 -6.04 -16.93 23.72
N TRP A 330 -6.63 -15.95 24.40
CA TRP A 330 -7.84 -16.20 25.19
C TRP A 330 -9.09 -16.42 24.36
N GLN A 331 -9.23 -15.67 23.23
CA GLN A 331 -10.36 -15.75 22.33
C GLN A 331 -10.12 -16.68 21.12
N GLU A 332 -8.98 -17.36 21.06
CA GLU A 332 -8.59 -18.20 19.94
C GLU A 332 -8.68 -17.46 18.60
N LEU A 333 -8.20 -16.19 18.56
CA LEU A 333 -8.29 -15.37 17.36
C LEU A 333 -7.34 -15.86 16.26
N ARG A 334 -7.71 -15.57 15.02
CA ARG A 334 -6.83 -15.76 13.85
C ARG A 334 -6.27 -14.41 13.41
N ILE A 335 -4.97 -14.36 13.17
CA ILE A 335 -4.31 -13.20 12.56
C ILE A 335 -3.80 -13.62 11.18
N ILE A 336 -4.26 -12.91 10.15
CA ILE A 336 -3.86 -13.14 8.75
C ILE A 336 -3.13 -11.90 8.26
N GLY A 337 -1.86 -12.04 7.90
CA GLY A 337 -1.09 -11.00 7.24
C GLY A 337 -1.37 -11.00 5.73
N VAL A 338 -1.44 -9.82 5.15
CA VAL A 338 -1.64 -9.64 3.71
C VAL A 338 -0.58 -8.68 3.18
N ASP A 339 0.07 -9.05 2.09
CA ASP A 339 1.09 -8.24 1.43
C ASP A 339 0.69 -7.88 0.00
N ALA A 340 0.38 -6.62 -0.19
CA ALA A 340 0.10 -5.93 -1.45
C ALA A 340 -0.88 -6.65 -2.40
N HIS A 341 -0.42 -7.60 -3.21
CA HIS A 341 -1.18 -8.24 -4.30
C HIS A 341 -0.54 -9.58 -4.67
N GLY A 342 -1.26 -10.44 -5.38
CA GLY A 342 -0.77 -11.76 -5.75
C GLY A 342 -1.60 -12.43 -6.85
N MET A 343 -1.50 -13.75 -6.90
CA MET A 343 -2.35 -14.59 -7.74
C MET A 343 -3.66 -14.87 -7.00
N GLU A 344 -4.78 -14.61 -7.67
CA GLU A 344 -6.13 -14.78 -7.12
C GLU A 344 -6.84 -15.95 -7.78
N GLU A 345 -7.79 -16.53 -7.02
CA GLU A 345 -8.83 -17.40 -7.58
C GLU A 345 -10.17 -16.66 -7.46
N TRP A 346 -10.72 -16.26 -8.61
CA TRP A 346 -11.99 -15.54 -8.68
C TRP A 346 -12.90 -16.14 -9.73
N GLN A 347 -14.09 -16.59 -9.33
CA GLN A 347 -15.12 -17.20 -10.20
C GLN A 347 -14.56 -18.31 -11.10
N GLY A 348 -13.71 -19.19 -10.52
CA GLY A 348 -13.09 -20.30 -11.23
C GLY A 348 -11.93 -19.92 -12.17
N ARG A 349 -11.54 -18.65 -12.19
CA ARG A 349 -10.39 -18.14 -12.95
C ARG A 349 -9.20 -17.93 -12.00
N LYS A 350 -8.02 -18.29 -12.46
CA LYS A 350 -6.75 -17.95 -11.80
C LYS A 350 -6.10 -16.81 -12.56
N LEU A 351 -5.96 -15.63 -11.92
CA LEU A 351 -5.44 -14.43 -12.55
C LEU A 351 -4.66 -13.58 -11.53
N TYR A 352 -3.86 -12.67 -12.03
CA TYR A 352 -3.15 -11.74 -11.15
C TYR A 352 -4.07 -10.63 -10.67
N THR A 353 -3.88 -10.13 -9.43
CA THR A 353 -4.75 -9.09 -8.85
C THR A 353 -4.83 -7.83 -9.72
N PHE A 354 -3.75 -7.51 -10.48
CA PHE A 354 -3.75 -6.36 -11.41
C PHE A 354 -4.78 -6.50 -12.54
N ASP A 355 -4.92 -7.71 -13.09
CA ASP A 355 -5.91 -7.95 -14.14
C ASP A 355 -7.33 -7.86 -13.57
N LEU A 356 -7.55 -8.48 -12.40
CA LEU A 356 -8.84 -8.45 -11.72
C LEU A 356 -9.25 -7.01 -11.33
N ALA A 357 -8.32 -6.21 -10.81
CA ALA A 357 -8.57 -4.83 -10.43
C ALA A 357 -8.97 -3.97 -11.64
N GLN A 358 -8.28 -4.13 -12.76
CA GLN A 358 -8.57 -3.41 -13.98
C GLN A 358 -9.93 -3.83 -14.58
N GLU A 359 -10.24 -5.12 -14.59
CA GLU A 359 -11.56 -5.62 -15.00
C GLU A 359 -12.67 -4.98 -14.15
N TRP A 360 -12.52 -4.99 -12.82
CA TRP A 360 -13.54 -4.42 -11.92
C TRP A 360 -13.69 -2.90 -12.08
N ILE A 361 -12.61 -2.16 -12.31
CA ILE A 361 -12.66 -0.70 -12.56
C ILE A 361 -13.31 -0.43 -13.91
N ARG A 362 -12.87 -1.09 -14.98
CA ARG A 362 -13.41 -0.95 -16.35
C ARG A 362 -14.91 -1.21 -16.40
N ASP A 363 -15.35 -2.28 -15.72
CA ASP A 363 -16.74 -2.73 -15.74
C ASP A 363 -17.62 -1.95 -14.73
N GLY A 364 -17.05 -0.96 -14.02
CA GLY A 364 -17.76 -0.12 -13.04
C GLY A 364 -18.20 -0.86 -11.77
N ILE A 365 -17.70 -2.09 -11.57
CA ILE A 365 -17.93 -2.90 -10.37
C ILE A 365 -17.23 -2.27 -9.16
N TYR A 366 -15.98 -1.84 -9.36
CA TYR A 366 -15.18 -1.13 -8.36
C TYR A 366 -14.98 0.33 -8.78
N LYS A 367 -15.43 1.25 -7.95
CA LYS A 367 -15.43 2.69 -8.22
C LYS A 367 -14.18 3.34 -7.68
N VAL A 368 -13.47 4.08 -8.50
CA VAL A 368 -12.28 4.85 -8.11
C VAL A 368 -12.48 6.36 -8.19
N GLU A 369 -13.63 6.81 -8.69
CA GLU A 369 -13.98 8.23 -8.81
C GLU A 369 -14.02 8.88 -7.41
N GLY A 370 -13.36 10.05 -7.32
CA GLY A 370 -13.25 10.82 -6.08
C GLY A 370 -12.22 10.30 -5.08
N PHE A 371 -11.44 9.26 -5.42
CA PHE A 371 -10.29 8.86 -4.61
C PHE A 371 -9.12 9.82 -4.81
N VAL A 372 -8.78 10.16 -6.05
CA VAL A 372 -7.74 11.16 -6.32
C VAL A 372 -8.31 12.53 -5.98
N THR A 373 -7.76 13.16 -4.96
CA THR A 373 -8.25 14.46 -4.46
C THR A 373 -7.30 15.60 -4.77
N ASN A 374 -6.04 15.31 -5.03
CA ASN A 374 -5.02 16.33 -5.21
C ASN A 374 -3.96 15.91 -6.23
N HIS A 375 -3.64 16.82 -7.14
CA HIS A 375 -2.55 16.70 -8.09
C HIS A 375 -1.46 17.71 -7.81
N PHE A 376 -0.21 17.28 -7.93
CA PHE A 376 0.98 18.14 -7.85
C PHE A 376 1.95 17.80 -8.97
N LYS A 377 2.61 18.79 -9.52
CA LYS A 377 3.74 18.55 -10.42
C LYS A 377 4.87 17.84 -9.66
N LEU A 378 5.63 17.00 -10.35
CA LEU A 378 6.79 16.30 -9.75
C LEU A 378 7.76 17.29 -9.07
N ASP A 379 7.96 18.47 -9.64
CA ASP A 379 8.81 19.52 -9.05
C ASP A 379 8.27 20.03 -7.69
N ASP A 380 6.97 19.93 -7.46
CA ASP A 380 6.27 20.37 -6.26
C ASP A 380 6.08 19.25 -5.22
N TYR A 381 6.79 18.12 -5.36
CA TYR A 381 6.64 16.94 -4.51
C TYR A 381 6.67 17.23 -3.01
N LYS A 382 7.44 18.25 -2.57
CA LYS A 382 7.49 18.63 -1.15
C LYS A 382 6.16 19.16 -0.64
N LEU A 383 5.38 19.84 -1.50
CA LEU A 383 4.02 20.31 -1.16
C LEU A 383 3.08 19.10 -1.04
N ALA A 384 3.17 18.15 -1.98
CA ALA A 384 2.42 16.90 -1.93
C ALA A 384 2.70 16.11 -0.64
N LEU A 385 3.98 15.91 -0.30
CA LEU A 385 4.38 15.21 0.93
C LEU A 385 3.98 15.98 2.20
N LYS A 386 4.00 17.31 2.17
CA LYS A 386 3.51 18.14 3.27
C LYS A 386 2.02 17.94 3.48
N LEU A 387 1.22 17.95 2.41
CA LEU A 387 -0.21 17.70 2.46
C LEU A 387 -0.49 16.28 2.99
N ALA A 388 0.23 15.27 2.50
CA ALA A 388 0.13 13.90 2.99
C ALA A 388 0.42 13.76 4.50
N LEU A 389 1.40 14.52 5.02
CA LEU A 389 1.71 14.55 6.46
C LEU A 389 0.64 15.24 7.30
N GLN A 390 0.02 16.28 6.77
CA GLN A 390 -1.08 16.99 7.43
C GLN A 390 -2.35 16.15 7.46
N ASN A 391 -2.54 15.30 6.43
CA ASN A 391 -3.69 14.42 6.25
C ASN A 391 -5.03 15.13 6.57
N PRO A 392 -5.35 16.23 5.88
CA PRO A 392 -6.59 16.94 6.13
C PRO A 392 -7.82 16.09 5.76
N PRO A 393 -9.00 16.46 6.27
CA PRO A 393 -10.22 15.63 6.17
C PRO A 393 -10.65 15.28 4.75
N ASP A 394 -10.37 16.13 3.80
CA ASP A 394 -10.77 16.05 2.37
C ASP A 394 -9.74 15.34 1.50
N VAL A 395 -8.58 14.97 2.03
CA VAL A 395 -7.52 14.27 1.28
C VAL A 395 -7.66 12.76 1.42
N VAL A 396 -7.72 12.07 0.28
CA VAL A 396 -7.74 10.61 0.20
C VAL A 396 -6.51 10.09 -0.55
N LYS A 397 -6.33 10.47 -1.83
CA LYS A 397 -5.15 10.11 -2.64
C LYS A 397 -4.55 11.37 -3.25
N ILE A 398 -3.24 11.47 -3.14
CA ILE A 398 -2.42 12.51 -3.77
C ILE A 398 -1.68 11.89 -4.93
N VAL A 399 -1.60 12.58 -6.05
CA VAL A 399 -0.90 12.16 -7.27
C VAL A 399 0.17 13.17 -7.64
N LEU A 400 1.33 12.68 -8.05
CA LEU A 400 2.39 13.46 -8.70
C LEU A 400 2.27 13.30 -10.20
N ASP A 401 2.03 14.41 -10.90
CA ASP A 401 2.05 14.48 -12.36
C ASP A 401 3.52 14.53 -12.81
N CYS A 402 3.97 13.45 -13.43
CA CYS A 402 5.37 13.26 -13.82
C CYS A 402 5.68 13.83 -15.20
N ASN A 403 4.67 13.97 -16.05
CA ASN A 403 4.77 14.49 -17.39
C ASN A 403 4.64 16.03 -17.37
N THR A 404 5.70 16.71 -16.94
CA THR A 404 5.77 18.18 -17.00
C THR A 404 6.52 18.58 -18.28
N ASN A 405 5.77 18.83 -19.35
CA ASN A 405 6.28 19.66 -20.45
C ASN A 405 6.45 21.11 -19.95
#